data_4170bf99bfca536ef35c6c1abc24f30a
#
_entry.id   4170bf99bfca536ef35c6c1abc24f30a
#
_cell.length_a   1.000
_cell.length_b   1.000
_cell.length_c   1.000
_cell.angle_alpha   90.00
_cell.angle_beta   90.00
_cell.angle_gamma   90.00
#
_symmetry.space_group_name_H-M   'P 1'
#
loop_
_entity.id
_entity.type
_entity.pdbx_description
1 polymer ?
#
loop_
_entity_poly.entity_id
_entity_poly.type
_entity_poly.pdbx_seq_one_letter_code
_entity_poly.pdbx_strand_id
1 'polypeptide(L)'
;YYELSMDELVNEKITDKWKPKPKTEPGNVRVLSISVDSEDRENIELVPVKASAGYLNGYADPEFISDLPKFHLPILKQGTYRAFEIKGDSMLPLQPGSIIVGEYVENWNDIKPGETYVFISKTDGVVYKRAGNRFKENKALKLISDNITYEPYTVAAEEILEVWKAKAYISTSLPEPTPEPTMESLTLLMSQMQKSIAKLQQNNN
;
A
#
# COMPACT_ATOMS: atom_id res chain seq x y z
N TYR A 1 -29.56 -21.95 26.37
CA TYR A 1 -29.32 -22.38 27.77
C TYR A 1 -28.63 -23.74 27.69
N TYR A 2 -27.31 -23.77 27.95
CA TYR A 2 -26.59 -25.02 28.14
C TYR A 2 -26.44 -25.20 29.67
N GLU A 3 -27.22 -26.09 30.24
CA GLU A 3 -27.04 -26.58 31.63
C GLU A 3 -25.93 -27.65 31.56
N LEU A 4 -24.69 -27.25 31.72
CA LEU A 4 -23.58 -28.17 32.01
C LEU A 4 -23.37 -28.18 33.50
N SER A 5 -23.37 -29.37 34.12
CA SER A 5 -23.06 -29.51 35.53
C SER A 5 -21.58 -29.24 35.81
N MET A 6 -21.25 -28.78 37.02
CA MET A 6 -19.84 -28.51 37.39
C MET A 6 -18.95 -29.76 37.31
N ASP A 7 -19.51 -30.95 37.44
CA ASP A 7 -18.76 -32.22 37.31
C ASP A 7 -18.39 -32.55 35.84
N GLU A 8 -19.14 -32.00 34.88
CA GLU A 8 -18.80 -32.16 33.46
C GLU A 8 -17.72 -31.18 33.01
N LEU A 9 -17.54 -30.06 33.70
CA LEU A 9 -16.50 -29.05 33.41
C LEU A 9 -15.09 -29.49 33.88
N VAL A 10 -15.01 -30.46 34.80
CA VAL A 10 -13.74 -30.90 35.40
C VAL A 10 -13.26 -32.23 34.84
N ASN A 11 -14.05 -32.93 34.04
CA ASN A 11 -13.71 -34.24 33.50
C ASN A 11 -12.98 -34.17 32.18
N GLU A 12 -11.80 -34.74 32.08
CA GLU A 12 -10.90 -34.78 30.87
C GLU A 12 -11.57 -35.23 29.57
N LYS A 13 -12.79 -35.82 29.66
CA LYS A 13 -13.55 -36.24 28.47
C LYS A 13 -14.20 -35.09 27.69
N ILE A 14 -14.26 -33.87 28.23
CA ILE A 14 -14.80 -32.69 27.51
C ILE A 14 -13.75 -32.12 26.55
N THR A 15 -12.48 -32.23 26.88
CA THR A 15 -11.41 -31.75 26.03
C THR A 15 -11.31 -32.51 24.70
N ASP A 16 -11.76 -33.76 24.65
CA ASP A 16 -11.76 -34.56 23.43
C ASP A 16 -12.98 -34.33 22.53
N LYS A 17 -14.11 -33.80 23.09
CA LYS A 17 -15.31 -33.50 22.30
C LYS A 17 -15.34 -32.11 21.72
N TRP A 18 -14.61 -31.17 22.31
CA TRP A 18 -14.50 -29.80 21.83
C TRP A 18 -13.17 -29.57 21.11
N LYS A 19 -12.90 -30.35 20.07
CA LYS A 19 -11.99 -29.92 18.99
C LYS A 19 -12.84 -29.03 18.08
N PRO A 20 -12.61 -27.72 18.04
CA PRO A 20 -13.16 -26.91 16.96
C PRO A 20 -12.65 -27.57 15.69
N LYS A 21 -13.56 -28.16 14.91
CA LYS A 21 -13.19 -28.61 13.57
C LYS A 21 -12.74 -27.35 12.85
N PRO A 22 -11.49 -27.24 12.43
CA PRO A 22 -11.09 -26.17 11.55
C PRO A 22 -11.87 -26.39 10.25
N LYS A 23 -13.02 -25.76 10.11
CA LYS A 23 -13.64 -25.48 8.83
C LYS A 23 -12.92 -24.28 8.25
N THR A 24 -11.66 -24.46 7.94
CA THR A 24 -10.94 -23.55 7.05
C THR A 24 -10.10 -24.44 6.17
N GLU A 25 -10.44 -24.46 4.90
CA GLU A 25 -9.42 -24.66 3.90
C GLU A 25 -8.22 -23.78 4.28
N PRO A 26 -6.96 -24.14 3.98
CA PRO A 26 -5.81 -23.33 4.30
C PRO A 26 -5.83 -22.04 3.45
N GLY A 27 -6.79 -21.17 3.74
CA GLY A 27 -6.76 -19.78 3.39
C GLY A 27 -5.94 -19.11 4.48
N ASN A 28 -4.88 -18.41 4.12
CA ASN A 28 -4.06 -17.64 5.03
C ASN A 28 -4.96 -16.75 5.90
N VAL A 29 -5.18 -17.16 7.15
CA VAL A 29 -5.78 -16.27 8.15
C VAL A 29 -4.75 -15.18 8.41
N ARG A 30 -5.02 -13.99 7.90
CA ARG A 30 -4.19 -12.81 8.14
C ARG A 30 -4.72 -12.11 9.36
N VAL A 31 -3.91 -12.00 10.38
CA VAL A 31 -4.24 -11.21 11.57
C VAL A 31 -3.87 -9.76 11.27
N LEU A 32 -4.86 -8.90 11.21
CA LEU A 32 -4.68 -7.47 11.08
C LEU A 32 -4.83 -6.82 12.45
N SER A 33 -3.76 -6.21 12.94
CA SER A 33 -3.80 -5.44 14.19
C SER A 33 -4.35 -4.05 13.90
N ILE A 34 -5.40 -3.67 14.64
CA ILE A 34 -6.04 -2.35 14.57
C ILE A 34 -6.04 -1.73 15.97
N SER A 35 -6.13 -0.42 16.05
CA SER A 35 -6.36 0.30 17.29
C SER A 35 -7.62 1.16 17.19
N VAL A 36 -8.30 1.35 18.31
CA VAL A 36 -9.50 2.19 18.41
C VAL A 36 -9.24 3.36 19.36
N ASP A 37 -9.99 4.44 19.19
CA ASP A 37 -9.99 5.58 20.10
C ASP A 37 -10.98 5.37 21.25
N SER A 38 -11.14 6.38 22.10
CA SER A 38 -12.07 6.36 23.24
C SER A 38 -13.56 6.34 22.84
N GLU A 39 -13.88 6.52 21.57
CA GLU A 39 -15.22 6.49 21.00
C GLU A 39 -15.46 5.25 20.12
N ASP A 40 -14.62 4.20 20.27
CA ASP A 40 -14.63 2.96 19.47
C ASP A 40 -14.46 3.16 17.96
N ARG A 41 -13.84 4.27 17.53
CA ARG A 41 -13.51 4.51 16.13
C ARG A 41 -12.12 3.98 15.82
N GLU A 42 -11.97 3.28 14.71
CA GLU A 42 -10.66 2.83 14.26
C GLU A 42 -9.73 4.02 13.99
N ASN A 43 -8.53 3.96 14.54
CA ASN A 43 -7.46 4.89 14.24
C ASN A 43 -6.83 4.56 12.90
N ILE A 44 -6.20 5.56 12.29
CA ILE A 44 -5.32 5.38 11.14
C ILE A 44 -3.89 5.47 11.67
N GLU A 45 -3.22 4.33 11.80
CA GLU A 45 -1.81 4.30 12.21
C GLU A 45 -0.95 4.73 11.03
N LEU A 46 0.00 5.63 11.32
CA LEU A 46 1.00 6.09 10.36
C LEU A 46 2.27 5.26 10.49
N VAL A 47 2.65 4.61 9.41
CA VAL A 47 3.94 3.94 9.26
C VAL A 47 4.92 4.92 8.59
N PRO A 48 5.77 5.63 9.37
CA PRO A 48 6.78 6.51 8.80
C PRO A 48 7.90 5.68 8.15
N VAL A 49 8.65 6.29 7.24
CA VAL A 49 9.79 5.62 6.56
C VAL A 49 10.75 4.98 7.56
N LYS A 50 11.00 5.65 8.70
CA LYS A 50 11.87 5.14 9.77
C LYS A 50 11.36 3.84 10.40
N ALA A 51 10.06 3.64 10.46
CA ALA A 51 9.43 2.45 11.03
C ALA A 51 9.19 1.34 9.99
N SER A 52 9.38 1.58 8.70
CA SER A 52 9.05 0.62 7.64
C SER A 52 9.75 -0.72 7.79
N ALA A 53 11.03 -0.75 8.21
CA ALA A 53 11.75 -2.00 8.44
C ALA A 53 11.21 -2.77 9.67
N GLY A 54 10.85 -2.06 10.74
CA GLY A 54 10.18 -2.65 11.90
C GLY A 54 8.78 -3.16 11.57
N TYR A 55 8.07 -2.43 10.73
CA TYR A 55 6.74 -2.81 10.27
C TYR A 55 6.71 -4.16 9.57
N LEU A 56 7.71 -4.48 8.75
CA LEU A 56 7.81 -5.79 8.08
C LEU A 56 7.86 -6.96 9.06
N ASN A 57 8.41 -6.76 10.24
CA ASN A 57 8.52 -7.78 11.27
C ASN A 57 7.36 -7.73 12.27
N GLY A 58 6.78 -6.56 12.49
CA GLY A 58 5.77 -6.29 13.51
C GLY A 58 4.38 -5.92 12.97
N TYR A 59 4.09 -6.09 11.67
CA TYR A 59 2.79 -5.70 11.09
C TYR A 59 1.59 -6.43 11.71
N ALA A 60 1.81 -7.63 12.26
CA ALA A 60 0.80 -8.42 12.95
C ALA A 60 0.91 -8.30 14.50
N ASP A 61 1.86 -7.54 15.01
CA ASP A 61 2.07 -7.34 16.43
C ASP A 61 1.25 -6.14 16.94
N PRO A 62 0.24 -6.37 17.82
CA PRO A 62 -0.58 -5.30 18.37
C PRO A 62 0.21 -4.23 19.14
N GLU A 63 1.25 -4.62 19.87
CA GLU A 63 2.08 -3.68 20.63
C GLU A 63 2.81 -2.73 19.68
N PHE A 64 3.48 -3.27 18.65
CA PHE A 64 4.15 -2.47 17.65
C PHE A 64 3.19 -1.50 16.93
N ILE A 65 2.01 -1.98 16.54
CA ILE A 65 1.01 -1.16 15.87
C ILE A 65 0.46 -0.08 16.81
N SER A 66 0.29 -0.41 18.10
CA SER A 66 -0.22 0.55 19.09
C SER A 66 0.75 1.72 19.35
N ASP A 67 2.04 1.52 19.13
CA ASP A 67 3.07 2.55 19.33
C ASP A 67 3.24 3.50 18.12
N LEU A 68 2.67 3.16 16.98
CA LEU A 68 2.71 4.03 15.79
C LEU A 68 1.93 5.33 16.03
N PRO A 69 2.38 6.44 15.46
CA PRO A 69 1.61 7.69 15.43
C PRO A 69 0.23 7.45 14.82
N LYS A 70 -0.81 8.07 15.37
CA LYS A 70 -2.19 7.87 14.96
C LYS A 70 -2.86 9.18 14.63
N PHE A 71 -3.80 9.12 13.71
CA PHE A 71 -4.67 10.25 13.40
C PHE A 71 -6.03 9.73 12.92
N HIS A 72 -6.97 10.64 12.73
CA HIS A 72 -8.30 10.36 12.26
C HIS A 72 -8.65 11.24 11.05
N LEU A 73 -9.27 10.63 10.03
CA LEU A 73 -9.80 11.36 8.87
C LEU A 73 -11.32 11.22 8.83
N PRO A 74 -12.10 12.28 9.14
CA PRO A 74 -13.56 12.20 9.20
C PRO A 74 -14.24 11.85 7.87
N ILE A 75 -13.54 11.98 6.75
CA ILE A 75 -14.04 11.64 5.42
C ILE A 75 -14.01 10.13 5.14
N LEU A 76 -13.24 9.36 5.91
CA LEU A 76 -13.14 7.89 5.79
C LEU A 76 -13.94 7.27 6.93
N LYS A 77 -15.16 6.82 6.63
CA LYS A 77 -16.15 6.41 7.66
C LYS A 77 -16.28 4.92 7.86
N GLN A 78 -15.89 4.10 6.88
CA GLN A 78 -16.04 2.64 6.92
C GLN A 78 -14.80 2.01 6.28
N GLY A 79 -14.33 0.91 6.86
CA GLY A 79 -13.16 0.18 6.42
C GLY A 79 -11.98 0.36 7.36
N THR A 80 -11.05 -0.56 7.29
CA THR A 80 -9.80 -0.51 8.06
C THR A 80 -8.72 0.17 7.25
N TYR A 81 -8.15 1.23 7.81
CA TYR A 81 -7.20 2.11 7.12
C TYR A 81 -5.83 2.10 7.81
N ARG A 82 -4.80 2.30 7.03
CA ARG A 82 -3.44 2.55 7.50
C ARG A 82 -2.76 3.55 6.59
N ALA A 83 -1.89 4.36 7.15
CA ALA A 83 -1.17 5.40 6.44
C ALA A 83 0.30 5.02 6.31
N PHE A 84 0.90 5.29 5.16
CA PHE A 84 2.28 4.95 4.86
C PHE A 84 2.99 6.17 4.29
N GLU A 85 4.08 6.57 4.93
CA GLU A 85 4.97 7.58 4.36
C GLU A 85 5.77 6.94 3.22
N ILE A 86 5.70 7.51 2.02
CA ILE A 86 6.42 7.01 0.85
C ILE A 86 7.78 7.67 0.70
N LYS A 87 8.74 6.91 0.17
CA LYS A 87 10.09 7.37 -0.16
C LYS A 87 10.33 7.25 -1.67
N GLY A 88 11.30 8.04 -2.14
CA GLY A 88 11.69 8.01 -3.56
C GLY A 88 10.66 8.68 -4.47
N ASP A 89 10.93 8.66 -5.76
CA ASP A 89 10.24 9.40 -6.80
C ASP A 89 9.57 8.49 -7.84
N SER A 90 9.37 7.22 -7.50
CA SER A 90 8.81 6.22 -8.43
C SER A 90 7.34 6.46 -8.78
N MET A 91 6.63 7.27 -8.00
CA MET A 91 5.20 7.55 -8.18
C MET A 91 4.92 9.05 -8.36
N LEU A 92 5.77 9.74 -9.12
CA LEU A 92 5.53 11.14 -9.50
C LEU A 92 4.14 11.31 -10.15
N PRO A 93 3.42 12.41 -9.90
CA PRO A 93 3.87 13.66 -9.28
C PRO A 93 3.91 13.66 -7.75
N LEU A 94 3.57 12.56 -7.07
CA LEU A 94 3.65 12.48 -5.62
C LEU A 94 5.11 12.58 -5.15
N GLN A 95 5.37 13.56 -4.32
CA GLN A 95 6.71 13.83 -3.81
C GLN A 95 7.10 12.87 -2.69
N PRO A 96 8.40 12.55 -2.54
CA PRO A 96 8.90 11.84 -1.36
C PRO A 96 8.44 12.51 -0.06
N GLY A 97 8.09 11.70 0.96
CA GLY A 97 7.52 12.21 2.22
C GLY A 97 6.00 12.41 2.19
N SER A 98 5.34 12.21 1.04
CA SER A 98 3.88 12.13 0.99
C SER A 98 3.39 10.90 1.75
N ILE A 99 2.21 11.01 2.36
CA ILE A 99 1.58 9.94 3.13
C ILE A 99 0.42 9.40 2.31
N ILE A 100 0.40 8.10 2.04
CA ILE A 100 -0.71 7.41 1.39
C ILE A 100 -1.58 6.77 2.45
N VAL A 101 -2.86 7.10 2.47
CA VAL A 101 -3.86 6.41 3.28
C VAL A 101 -4.48 5.30 2.44
N GLY A 102 -4.26 4.07 2.89
CA GLY A 102 -4.73 2.86 2.22
C GLY A 102 -5.85 2.17 3.00
N GLU A 103 -6.82 1.63 2.30
CA GLU A 103 -7.84 0.71 2.81
C GLU A 103 -7.35 -0.72 2.65
N TYR A 104 -7.48 -1.53 3.69
CA TYR A 104 -7.04 -2.92 3.68
C TYR A 104 -7.78 -3.76 2.62
N VAL A 105 -7.04 -4.55 1.86
CA VAL A 105 -7.58 -5.45 0.84
C VAL A 105 -7.53 -6.89 1.36
N GLU A 106 -8.65 -7.38 1.88
CA GLU A 106 -8.76 -8.77 2.37
C GLU A 106 -8.60 -9.78 1.24
N ASN A 107 -9.34 -9.57 0.16
CA ASN A 107 -9.36 -10.47 -0.99
C ASN A 107 -8.56 -9.87 -2.15
N TRP A 108 -7.41 -10.43 -2.44
CA TRP A 108 -6.54 -9.93 -3.51
C TRP A 108 -7.12 -10.11 -4.93
N ASN A 109 -8.20 -10.91 -5.06
CA ASN A 109 -8.94 -10.97 -6.31
C ASN A 109 -9.67 -9.65 -6.65
N ASP A 110 -9.82 -8.78 -5.64
CA ASP A 110 -10.43 -7.46 -5.81
C ASP A 110 -9.43 -6.39 -6.26
N ILE A 111 -8.14 -6.74 -6.36
CA ILE A 111 -7.12 -5.87 -6.93
C ILE A 111 -7.43 -5.62 -8.41
N LYS A 112 -7.52 -4.34 -8.77
CA LYS A 112 -7.86 -3.92 -10.12
C LYS A 112 -6.63 -3.36 -10.83
N PRO A 113 -6.34 -3.79 -12.06
CA PRO A 113 -5.32 -3.19 -12.89
C PRO A 113 -5.57 -1.69 -13.07
N GLY A 114 -4.49 -0.92 -13.08
CA GLY A 114 -4.56 0.54 -13.21
C GLY A 114 -4.80 1.30 -11.93
N GLU A 115 -5.32 0.69 -10.86
CA GLU A 115 -5.46 1.33 -9.55
C GLU A 115 -4.14 1.27 -8.75
N THR A 116 -3.99 2.17 -7.78
CA THR A 116 -2.78 2.28 -6.97
C THR A 116 -2.97 1.67 -5.59
N TYR A 117 -1.92 1.06 -5.09
CA TYR A 117 -1.90 0.33 -3.82
C TYR A 117 -0.57 0.54 -3.11
N VAL A 118 -0.61 0.44 -1.79
CA VAL A 118 0.60 0.18 -1.00
C VAL A 118 0.70 -1.33 -0.84
N PHE A 119 1.81 -1.90 -1.26
CA PHE A 119 2.14 -3.31 -1.11
C PHE A 119 3.20 -3.45 -0.02
N ILE A 120 2.97 -4.37 0.89
CA ILE A 120 3.94 -4.77 1.89
C ILE A 120 4.49 -6.12 1.45
N SER A 121 5.76 -6.20 1.12
CA SER A 121 6.40 -7.43 0.70
C SER A 121 7.65 -7.74 1.53
N LYS A 122 8.02 -9.03 1.55
CA LYS A 122 9.21 -9.49 2.27
C LYS A 122 10.50 -8.97 1.63
N THR A 123 10.49 -8.79 0.31
CA THR A 123 11.67 -8.40 -0.48
C THR A 123 11.82 -6.90 -0.61
N ASP A 124 10.72 -6.19 -0.96
CA ASP A 124 10.78 -4.78 -1.29
C ASP A 124 10.38 -3.87 -0.13
N GLY A 125 9.82 -4.47 0.93
CA GLY A 125 9.31 -3.70 2.06
C GLY A 125 7.98 -3.02 1.76
N VAL A 126 7.87 -1.77 2.16
CA VAL A 126 6.69 -0.92 1.91
C VAL A 126 6.88 -0.19 0.59
N VAL A 127 6.07 -0.50 -0.42
CA VAL A 127 6.13 0.13 -1.73
C VAL A 127 4.76 0.60 -2.19
N TYR A 128 4.71 1.80 -2.75
CA TYR A 128 3.51 2.36 -3.37
C TYR A 128 3.63 2.23 -4.88
N LYS A 129 2.71 1.51 -5.52
CA LYS A 129 2.75 1.17 -6.94
C LYS A 129 1.35 1.04 -7.54
N ARG A 130 1.28 1.03 -8.86
CA ARG A 130 0.08 0.70 -9.61
C ARG A 130 0.04 -0.80 -9.93
N ALA A 131 -1.10 -1.44 -9.71
CA ALA A 131 -1.29 -2.84 -10.11
C ALA A 131 -1.36 -2.93 -11.65
N GLY A 132 -0.56 -3.81 -12.25
CA GLY A 132 -0.49 -4.00 -13.71
C GLY A 132 -1.34 -5.16 -14.22
N ASN A 133 -1.76 -6.09 -13.36
CA ASN A 133 -2.54 -7.26 -13.71
C ASN A 133 -3.53 -7.62 -12.61
N ARG A 134 -4.43 -8.56 -12.90
CA ARG A 134 -5.30 -9.18 -11.90
C ARG A 134 -4.56 -10.33 -11.22
N PHE A 135 -4.75 -10.45 -9.91
CA PHE A 135 -4.11 -11.49 -9.11
C PHE A 135 -4.45 -12.92 -9.57
N LYS A 136 -5.70 -13.15 -9.99
CA LYS A 136 -6.22 -14.48 -10.38
C LYS A 136 -5.41 -15.18 -11.46
N GLU A 137 -4.80 -14.42 -12.37
CA GLU A 137 -4.26 -14.98 -13.61
C GLU A 137 -2.91 -15.70 -13.38
N ASN A 138 -2.07 -15.22 -12.46
CA ASN A 138 -0.69 -15.70 -12.34
C ASN A 138 -0.23 -15.98 -10.90
N LYS A 139 -1.08 -15.81 -9.88
CA LYS A 139 -0.69 -15.81 -8.46
C LYS A 139 0.53 -14.90 -8.18
N ALA A 140 0.63 -13.83 -8.94
CA ALA A 140 1.66 -12.83 -8.86
C ALA A 140 1.10 -11.47 -9.29
N LEU A 141 1.65 -10.38 -8.75
CA LEU A 141 1.25 -9.03 -9.10
C LEU A 141 2.36 -8.33 -9.85
N LYS A 142 2.02 -7.76 -11.01
CA LYS A 142 2.88 -6.84 -11.74
C LYS A 142 2.73 -5.46 -11.11
N LEU A 143 3.83 -4.90 -10.62
CA LEU A 143 3.91 -3.59 -10.02
C LEU A 143 4.49 -2.59 -11.01
N ILE A 144 3.79 -1.47 -11.20
CA ILE A 144 4.14 -0.44 -12.17
C ILE A 144 4.34 0.87 -11.44
N SER A 145 5.41 1.57 -11.76
CA SER A 145 5.68 2.93 -11.32
C SER A 145 5.02 3.93 -12.26
N ASP A 146 4.53 5.05 -11.74
CA ASP A 146 4.03 6.15 -12.59
C ASP A 146 5.19 6.94 -13.21
N ASN A 147 6.36 6.95 -12.57
CA ASN A 147 7.60 7.45 -13.16
C ASN A 147 8.17 6.39 -14.12
N ILE A 148 8.17 6.71 -15.40
CA ILE A 148 8.58 5.82 -16.51
C ILE A 148 10.06 5.41 -16.49
N THR A 149 10.90 6.04 -15.67
CA THR A 149 12.30 5.64 -15.50
C THR A 149 12.47 4.34 -14.73
N TYR A 150 11.40 3.89 -14.06
CA TYR A 150 11.37 2.64 -13.30
C TYR A 150 10.64 1.56 -14.08
N GLU A 151 11.37 0.50 -14.42
CA GLU A 151 10.79 -0.65 -15.13
C GLU A 151 9.75 -1.38 -14.24
N PRO A 152 8.64 -1.84 -14.82
CA PRO A 152 7.69 -2.68 -14.13
C PRO A 152 8.31 -4.03 -13.76
N TYR A 153 7.96 -4.53 -12.56
CA TYR A 153 8.43 -5.84 -12.08
C TYR A 153 7.28 -6.66 -11.48
N THR A 154 7.56 -7.93 -11.22
CA THR A 154 6.54 -8.87 -10.73
C THR A 154 6.94 -9.39 -9.35
N VAL A 155 5.97 -9.41 -8.43
CA VAL A 155 6.12 -9.95 -7.08
C VAL A 155 5.21 -11.18 -6.94
N ALA A 156 5.77 -12.29 -6.48
CA ALA A 156 5.01 -13.51 -6.21
C ALA A 156 4.07 -13.32 -5.02
N ALA A 157 2.92 -14.00 -5.04
CA ALA A 157 1.93 -13.91 -3.97
C ALA A 157 2.47 -14.23 -2.58
N GLU A 158 3.35 -15.22 -2.50
CA GLU A 158 3.97 -15.69 -1.25
C GLU A 158 4.93 -14.69 -0.60
N GLU A 159 5.37 -13.70 -1.37
CA GLU A 159 6.21 -12.60 -0.88
C GLU A 159 5.40 -11.42 -0.39
N ILE A 160 4.13 -11.32 -0.79
CA ILE A 160 3.25 -10.21 -0.39
C ILE A 160 2.63 -10.52 0.98
N LEU A 161 2.82 -9.62 1.92
CA LEU A 161 2.28 -9.71 3.28
C LEU A 161 0.91 -9.03 3.39
N GLU A 162 0.82 -7.78 2.92
CA GLU A 162 -0.39 -6.97 2.96
C GLU A 162 -0.55 -6.17 1.67
N VAL A 163 -1.79 -5.84 1.36
CA VAL A 163 -2.14 -4.93 0.25
C VAL A 163 -3.15 -3.91 0.76
N TRP A 164 -2.88 -2.63 0.49
CA TRP A 164 -3.70 -1.52 0.91
C TRP A 164 -4.07 -0.68 -0.31
N LYS A 165 -5.36 -0.59 -0.63
CA LYS A 165 -5.85 0.24 -1.74
C LYS A 165 -5.75 1.71 -1.38
N ALA A 166 -5.05 2.50 -2.19
CA ALA A 166 -4.94 3.93 -1.94
C ALA A 166 -6.31 4.63 -2.03
N LYS A 167 -6.66 5.40 -1.00
CA LYS A 167 -7.92 6.16 -0.90
C LYS A 167 -7.69 7.66 -0.81
N ALA A 168 -6.62 8.07 -0.16
CA ALA A 168 -6.25 9.46 -0.03
C ALA A 168 -4.72 9.60 0.05
N TYR A 169 -4.24 10.80 -0.20
CA TYR A 169 -2.86 11.15 0.11
C TYR A 169 -2.81 12.47 0.85
N ILE A 170 -1.78 12.62 1.67
CA ILE A 170 -1.47 13.86 2.39
C ILE A 170 -0.06 14.27 1.97
N SER A 171 0.07 15.48 1.46
CA SER A 171 1.36 16.06 1.12
C SER A 171 1.63 17.26 2.01
N THR A 172 2.81 17.32 2.58
CA THR A 172 3.32 18.49 3.30
C THR A 172 4.06 19.47 2.38
N SER A 173 4.36 19.03 1.15
CA SER A 173 4.89 19.88 0.09
C SER A 173 3.75 20.39 -0.77
N LEU A 174 3.58 21.70 -0.78
CA LEU A 174 2.63 22.32 -1.72
C LEU A 174 3.26 22.31 -3.12
N PRO A 175 2.45 22.02 -4.17
CA PRO A 175 2.96 22.06 -5.54
C PRO A 175 3.36 23.49 -5.90
N GLU A 176 4.59 23.64 -6.40
CA GLU A 176 4.97 24.89 -7.03
C GLU A 176 4.23 25.05 -8.36
N PRO A 177 3.81 26.26 -8.72
CA PRO A 177 3.18 26.50 -10.01
C PRO A 177 4.22 26.20 -11.10
N THR A 178 4.10 25.05 -11.73
CA THR A 178 4.83 24.77 -12.96
C THR A 178 4.08 25.46 -14.09
N PRO A 179 4.67 26.44 -14.78
CA PRO A 179 4.04 27.00 -15.97
C PRO A 179 3.87 25.85 -16.96
N GLU A 180 2.64 25.53 -17.29
CA GLU A 180 2.38 24.58 -18.36
C GLU A 180 3.07 25.10 -19.64
N PRO A 181 3.85 24.24 -20.31
CA PRO A 181 4.48 24.66 -21.56
C PRO A 181 3.39 25.02 -22.56
N THR A 182 3.28 26.28 -22.88
CA THR A 182 2.33 26.72 -23.91
C THR A 182 2.76 26.22 -25.29
N MET A 183 1.82 26.04 -26.22
CA MET A 183 2.16 25.68 -27.60
C MET A 183 3.18 26.64 -28.22
N GLU A 184 3.16 27.89 -27.82
CA GLU A 184 4.13 28.90 -28.25
C GLU A 184 5.53 28.62 -27.72
N SER A 185 5.68 28.29 -26.44
CA SER A 185 6.98 27.94 -25.84
C SER A 185 7.56 26.65 -26.41
N LEU A 186 6.71 25.65 -26.69
CA LEU A 186 7.14 24.41 -27.37
C LEU A 186 7.58 24.69 -28.82
N THR A 187 6.83 25.51 -29.55
CA THR A 187 7.17 25.89 -30.93
C THR A 187 8.48 26.65 -30.95
N LEU A 188 8.72 27.56 -30.01
CA LEU A 188 9.98 28.29 -29.89
C LEU A 188 11.15 27.35 -29.63
N LEU A 189 10.99 26.40 -28.70
CA LEU A 189 12.00 25.41 -28.36
C LEU A 189 12.36 24.53 -29.57
N MET A 190 11.35 24.05 -30.31
CA MET A 190 11.54 23.26 -31.53
C MET A 190 12.29 24.09 -32.62
N SER A 191 11.95 25.35 -32.80
CA SER A 191 12.64 26.24 -33.72
C SER A 191 14.12 26.46 -33.35
N GLN A 192 14.39 26.60 -32.05
CA GLN A 192 15.77 26.70 -31.53
C GLN A 192 16.58 25.43 -31.79
N MET A 193 15.95 24.25 -31.51
CA MET A 193 16.58 22.95 -31.79
C MET A 193 16.90 22.78 -33.30
N GLN A 194 15.97 23.11 -34.19
CA GLN A 194 16.18 23.06 -35.62
C GLN A 194 17.35 23.95 -36.09
N LYS A 195 17.42 25.19 -35.57
CA LYS A 195 18.55 26.11 -35.86
C LYS A 195 19.88 25.56 -35.36
N SER A 196 19.88 24.91 -34.19
CA SER A 196 21.11 24.30 -33.66
C SER A 196 21.59 23.12 -34.48
N ILE A 197 20.66 22.26 -34.92
CA ILE A 197 20.96 21.13 -35.81
C ILE A 197 21.51 21.63 -37.15
N ALA A 198 20.89 22.64 -37.77
CA ALA A 198 21.36 23.23 -39.04
C ALA A 198 22.78 23.80 -38.92
N LYS A 199 23.10 24.47 -37.79
CA LYS A 199 24.48 24.95 -37.53
C LYS A 199 25.49 23.81 -37.41
N LEU A 200 25.13 22.72 -36.73
CA LEU A 200 26.03 21.56 -36.61
C LEU A 200 26.28 20.87 -37.92
N GLN A 201 25.27 20.80 -38.80
CA GLN A 201 25.42 20.24 -40.16
C GLN A 201 26.32 21.11 -41.07
N GLN A 202 26.27 22.44 -40.90
CA GLN A 202 27.14 23.36 -41.68
C GLN A 202 28.60 23.33 -41.23
N ASN A 203 28.89 22.99 -39.97
CA ASN A 203 30.25 22.93 -39.43
C ASN A 203 30.94 21.58 -39.72
N ASN A 204 30.22 20.58 -40.21
CA ASN A 204 30.74 19.24 -40.53
C ASN A 204 30.93 19.02 -42.04
N ASN A 205 30.73 20.04 -42.88
CA ASN A 205 31.11 20.10 -44.31
C ASN A 205 32.26 21.10 -44.53
#